data_c5d658a3426b22f0b8b7470d01402cd7
#
_entry.id   c5d658a3426b22f0b8b7470d01402cd7
#
_cell.length_a   1.000
_cell.length_b   1.000
_cell.length_c   1.000
_cell.angle_alpha   90.00
_cell.angle_beta   90.00
_cell.angle_gamma   90.00
#
_symmetry.space_group_name_H-M   'P 1'
#
loop_
_entity.id
_entity.type
_entity.pdbx_description
1 polymer ?
#
loop_
_entity_poly.entity_id
_entity_poly.type
_entity_poly.pdbx_seq_one_letter_code
_entity_poly.pdbx_strand_id
1 'polypeptide(L)'
;MTGDHLDEELHNHPHRHGDGVIHTHPHSHEHAHEHHNGGNGTAILTVNGVDFEYRTSKVLEKIDVGVAQGEILAILGPNGVGKSTLLKCMNMILRPKAGTIMIDEHDLAKMSGSEIAKKAGYVAQRNEAARMTVFDSVLLGRKPHIGWKITEHDYELVYDALEKFGLSEMQLRYIDEISGGELQRVCLCRAIVQEPSVLLLDEPTSALDLSRQMEILKLIRHVVDRHNCATIMTMHDLNLALRFADRFVFMKNGEIYASCDKYGVTPQIIEDVYGIKVEVILHNELPIVVPCE
;
A
#
# COMPACT_ATOMS: atom_id res chain seq x y z
N MET A 1 11.42 -25.82 48.17
CA MET A 1 9.98 -25.50 48.22
C MET A 1 9.85 -24.00 48.23
N THR A 2 9.68 -23.35 47.11
CA THR A 2 9.17 -22.00 46.94
C THR A 2 8.69 -21.96 45.50
N GLY A 3 7.38 -21.90 45.32
CA GLY A 3 6.76 -21.80 44.01
C GLY A 3 6.76 -20.34 43.54
N ASP A 4 7.22 -20.14 42.32
CA ASP A 4 7.03 -18.88 41.57
C ASP A 4 5.62 -18.85 41.02
N HIS A 5 4.82 -17.91 41.51
CA HIS A 5 3.56 -17.51 40.90
C HIS A 5 3.88 -16.54 39.78
N LEU A 6 3.65 -16.95 38.54
CA LEU A 6 3.52 -16.04 37.40
C LEU A 6 2.13 -15.40 37.49
N ASP A 7 2.09 -14.10 37.71
CA ASP A 7 0.87 -13.29 37.60
C ASP A 7 0.46 -13.21 36.12
N GLU A 8 -0.61 -13.93 35.75
CA GLU A 8 -1.31 -13.75 34.46
C GLU A 8 -2.08 -12.43 34.53
N GLU A 9 -1.63 -11.42 33.78
CA GLU A 9 -2.39 -10.19 33.58
C GLU A 9 -3.59 -10.45 32.68
N LEU A 10 -4.78 -10.45 33.26
CA LEU A 10 -6.08 -10.54 32.59
C LEU A 10 -6.53 -9.16 32.12
N HIS A 11 -6.69 -8.98 30.81
CA HIS A 11 -7.25 -7.75 30.26
C HIS A 11 -8.71 -7.92 29.85
N ASN A 12 -9.54 -6.90 30.12
CA ASN A 12 -10.97 -6.88 29.80
C ASN A 12 -11.24 -5.98 28.58
N HIS A 13 -11.89 -6.53 27.54
CA HIS A 13 -12.31 -5.79 26.37
C HIS A 13 -13.82 -5.92 26.13
N PRO A 14 -14.54 -4.85 25.71
CA PRO A 14 -15.92 -4.93 25.29
C PRO A 14 -16.06 -5.53 23.88
N HIS A 15 -16.95 -6.52 23.71
CA HIS A 15 -17.28 -7.12 22.41
C HIS A 15 -18.76 -6.93 22.09
N ARG A 16 -19.08 -6.77 20.80
CA ARG A 16 -20.45 -6.66 20.29
C ARG A 16 -20.77 -7.88 19.44
N HIS A 17 -21.81 -8.60 19.81
CA HIS A 17 -22.38 -9.69 19.02
C HIS A 17 -23.54 -9.19 18.13
N GLY A 18 -23.93 -9.98 17.12
CA GLY A 18 -24.94 -9.60 16.12
C GLY A 18 -26.35 -9.33 16.65
N ASP A 19 -26.61 -9.55 17.93
CA ASP A 19 -27.85 -9.25 18.66
C ASP A 19 -27.87 -7.87 19.36
N GLY A 20 -26.78 -7.10 19.23
CA GLY A 20 -26.68 -5.74 19.75
C GLY A 20 -26.30 -5.59 21.23
N VAL A 21 -26.05 -6.69 21.94
CA VAL A 21 -25.66 -6.68 23.35
C VAL A 21 -24.15 -6.55 23.51
N ILE A 22 -23.71 -5.62 24.37
CA ILE A 22 -22.30 -5.40 24.72
C ILE A 22 -22.05 -6.00 26.10
N HIS A 23 -21.09 -6.92 26.21
CA HIS A 23 -20.60 -7.43 27.48
C HIS A 23 -19.09 -7.65 27.46
N THR A 24 -18.51 -7.73 28.65
CA THR A 24 -17.05 -7.81 28.87
C THR A 24 -16.72 -9.12 29.58
N HIS A 25 -15.71 -9.86 29.07
CA HIS A 25 -15.16 -11.00 29.80
C HIS A 25 -13.62 -10.97 29.77
N PRO A 26 -12.97 -11.57 30.78
CA PRO A 26 -11.53 -11.67 30.82
C PRO A 26 -11.02 -12.75 29.83
N HIS A 27 -9.96 -12.44 29.12
CA HIS A 27 -9.24 -13.39 28.25
C HIS A 27 -7.76 -13.49 28.66
N SER A 28 -7.23 -14.71 28.66
CA SER A 28 -5.78 -14.96 28.78
C SER A 28 -5.16 -14.95 27.37
N HIS A 29 -4.08 -14.24 27.19
CA HIS A 29 -3.31 -14.26 25.94
C HIS A 29 -2.27 -15.35 25.99
N GLU A 30 -2.55 -16.51 25.40
CA GLU A 30 -1.49 -17.36 24.86
C GLU A 30 -0.99 -16.71 23.57
N HIS A 31 0.30 -16.45 23.47
CA HIS A 31 0.94 -15.93 22.26
C HIS A 31 0.91 -16.98 21.14
N ALA A 32 -0.24 -17.13 20.49
CA ALA A 32 -0.32 -17.72 19.17
C ALA A 32 -0.49 -16.57 18.18
N HIS A 33 0.54 -16.30 17.38
CA HIS A 33 0.43 -15.42 16.21
C HIS A 33 -0.47 -16.09 15.18
N GLU A 34 -1.80 -16.03 15.40
CA GLU A 34 -2.77 -16.29 14.36
C GLU A 34 -2.91 -15.00 13.54
N HIS A 35 -2.33 -15.01 12.33
CA HIS A 35 -2.57 -14.00 11.32
C HIS A 35 -4.05 -14.04 10.93
N HIS A 36 -4.87 -13.18 11.55
CA HIS A 36 -6.23 -12.94 11.07
C HIS A 36 -6.15 -12.23 9.72
N ASN A 37 -6.30 -13.01 8.65
CA ASN A 37 -6.72 -12.53 7.34
C ASN A 37 -8.17 -12.00 7.47
N GLY A 38 -8.31 -10.75 7.88
CA GLY A 38 -9.59 -10.05 8.01
C GLY A 38 -10.11 -9.47 6.70
N GLY A 39 -10.14 -10.28 5.64
CA GLY A 39 -10.80 -9.93 4.39
C GLY A 39 -11.46 -11.17 3.81
N ASN A 40 -12.75 -11.11 3.48
CA ASN A 40 -13.53 -12.22 2.92
C ASN A 40 -13.15 -12.54 1.45
N GLY A 41 -11.99 -12.09 0.95
CA GLY A 41 -11.46 -12.36 -0.40
C GLY A 41 -10.13 -13.11 -0.34
N THR A 42 -9.89 -13.99 -1.32
CA THR A 42 -8.58 -14.62 -1.52
C THR A 42 -7.55 -13.52 -1.80
N ALA A 43 -6.44 -13.51 -1.06
CA ALA A 43 -5.37 -12.54 -1.29
C ALA A 43 -4.80 -12.72 -2.70
N ILE A 44 -4.73 -11.64 -3.48
CA ILE A 44 -4.17 -11.64 -4.83
C ILE A 44 -2.64 -11.46 -4.81
N LEU A 45 -2.13 -10.69 -3.84
CA LEU A 45 -0.70 -10.62 -3.55
C LEU A 45 -0.46 -11.14 -2.14
N THR A 46 0.53 -12.02 -2.01
CA THR A 46 1.00 -12.54 -0.72
C THR A 46 2.51 -12.43 -0.59
N VAL A 47 2.96 -12.00 0.55
CA VAL A 47 4.36 -11.91 0.97
C VAL A 47 4.50 -12.79 2.20
N ASN A 48 5.38 -13.79 2.15
CA ASN A 48 5.55 -14.77 3.22
C ASN A 48 7.02 -14.84 3.64
N GLY A 49 7.30 -14.49 4.89
CA GLY A 49 8.60 -14.59 5.54
C GLY A 49 9.71 -13.84 4.81
N VAL A 50 9.42 -12.67 4.22
CA VAL A 50 10.39 -11.93 3.42
C VAL A 50 11.42 -11.23 4.29
N ASP A 51 12.71 -11.56 4.03
CA ASP A 51 13.88 -10.88 4.56
C ASP A 51 14.61 -10.09 3.49
N PHE A 52 15.09 -8.89 3.83
CA PHE A 52 15.93 -8.10 2.94
C PHE A 52 17.01 -7.32 3.70
N GLU A 53 18.21 -7.27 3.11
CA GLU A 53 19.35 -6.50 3.61
C GLU A 53 20.10 -5.78 2.48
N TYR A 54 20.57 -4.56 2.76
CA TYR A 54 21.55 -3.87 1.92
C TYR A 54 22.95 -4.15 2.45
N ARG A 55 23.76 -4.92 1.67
CA ARG A 55 25.12 -5.35 2.08
C ARG A 55 25.09 -6.02 3.48
N THR A 56 25.28 -5.25 4.55
CA THR A 56 25.34 -5.72 5.93
C THR A 56 24.25 -5.14 6.82
N SER A 57 23.36 -4.29 6.28
CA SER A 57 22.27 -3.67 7.04
C SER A 57 20.95 -4.39 6.75
N LYS A 58 20.44 -5.11 7.75
CA LYS A 58 19.10 -5.73 7.69
C LYS A 58 18.06 -4.62 7.69
N VAL A 59 17.10 -4.69 6.75
CA VAL A 59 16.07 -3.67 6.56
C VAL A 59 14.67 -4.25 6.69
N LEU A 60 14.47 -5.49 6.25
CA LEU A 60 13.21 -6.21 6.42
C LEU A 60 13.48 -7.54 7.08
N GLU A 61 12.63 -7.89 8.05
CA GLU A 61 12.72 -9.13 8.82
C GLU A 61 11.37 -9.82 8.88
N LYS A 62 11.31 -11.05 8.34
CA LYS A 62 10.15 -11.96 8.41
C LYS A 62 8.82 -11.25 8.09
N ILE A 63 8.78 -10.52 6.98
CA ILE A 63 7.56 -9.80 6.57
C ILE A 63 6.53 -10.79 6.04
N ASP A 64 5.34 -10.77 6.66
CA ASP A 64 4.17 -11.53 6.24
C ASP A 64 3.00 -10.55 6.02
N VAL A 65 2.55 -10.41 4.77
CA VAL A 65 1.43 -9.53 4.42
C VAL A 65 0.73 -10.03 3.15
N GLY A 66 -0.59 -9.91 3.12
CA GLY A 66 -1.39 -10.15 1.93
C GLY A 66 -2.33 -9.00 1.65
N VAL A 67 -2.76 -8.83 0.40
CA VAL A 67 -3.79 -7.87 0.00
C VAL A 67 -4.79 -8.56 -0.92
N ALA A 68 -6.07 -8.28 -0.69
CA ALA A 68 -7.16 -8.81 -1.51
C ALA A 68 -7.42 -7.93 -2.75
N GLN A 69 -8.12 -8.50 -3.72
CA GLN A 69 -8.57 -7.76 -4.90
C GLN A 69 -9.55 -6.64 -4.50
N GLY A 70 -9.40 -5.45 -5.09
CA GLY A 70 -10.20 -4.28 -4.76
C GLY A 70 -9.90 -3.63 -3.41
N GLU A 71 -8.90 -4.13 -2.67
CA GLU A 71 -8.47 -3.60 -1.38
C GLU A 71 -7.35 -2.56 -1.54
N ILE A 72 -7.40 -1.50 -0.73
CA ILE A 72 -6.30 -0.57 -0.53
C ILE A 72 -5.65 -0.85 0.83
N LEU A 73 -4.41 -1.33 0.82
CA LEU A 73 -3.57 -1.53 1.99
C LEU A 73 -2.61 -0.35 2.16
N ALA A 74 -2.68 0.36 3.28
CA ALA A 74 -1.71 1.40 3.63
C ALA A 74 -0.58 0.83 4.49
N ILE A 75 0.67 1.04 4.07
CA ILE A 75 1.86 0.75 4.88
C ILE A 75 2.31 2.03 5.58
N LEU A 76 2.31 2.00 6.90
CA LEU A 76 2.58 3.11 7.80
C LEU A 76 3.81 2.82 8.66
N GLY A 77 4.46 3.86 9.16
CA GLY A 77 5.63 3.76 10.04
C GLY A 77 6.62 4.91 9.81
N PRO A 78 7.61 5.08 10.69
CA PRO A 78 8.58 6.16 10.60
C PRO A 78 9.45 6.09 9.34
N ASN A 79 10.17 7.20 9.06
CA ASN A 79 11.09 7.24 7.93
C ASN A 79 12.25 6.26 8.16
N GLY A 80 12.66 5.58 7.08
CA GLY A 80 13.77 4.64 7.11
C GLY A 80 13.42 3.24 7.65
N VAL A 81 12.17 2.97 8.05
CA VAL A 81 11.76 1.66 8.61
C VAL A 81 11.70 0.52 7.58
N GLY A 82 11.80 0.85 6.27
CA GLY A 82 11.80 -0.17 5.20
C GLY A 82 10.58 -0.17 4.28
N LYS A 83 9.63 0.78 4.39
CA LYS A 83 8.39 0.83 3.57
C LYS A 83 8.66 0.76 2.07
N SER A 84 9.46 1.68 1.53
CA SER A 84 9.82 1.70 0.10
C SER A 84 10.66 0.47 -0.32
N THR A 85 11.45 -0.06 0.60
CA THR A 85 12.21 -1.31 0.36
C THR A 85 11.26 -2.48 0.20
N LEU A 86 10.21 -2.57 1.04
CA LEU A 86 9.19 -3.60 0.95
C LEU A 86 8.43 -3.52 -0.39
N LEU A 87 7.98 -2.33 -0.82
CA LEU A 87 7.33 -2.15 -2.12
C LEU A 87 8.25 -2.57 -3.28
N LYS A 88 9.55 -2.23 -3.22
CA LYS A 88 10.54 -2.63 -4.23
C LYS A 88 10.77 -4.14 -4.24
N CYS A 89 10.71 -4.81 -3.09
CA CYS A 89 10.74 -6.28 -3.02
C CYS A 89 9.46 -6.87 -3.64
N MET A 90 8.28 -6.33 -3.32
CA MET A 90 7.00 -6.78 -3.89
C MET A 90 6.95 -6.66 -5.43
N ASN A 91 7.70 -5.73 -6.01
CA ASN A 91 7.84 -5.59 -7.46
C ASN A 91 9.12 -6.25 -8.02
N MET A 92 9.84 -7.02 -7.22
CA MET A 92 11.12 -7.68 -7.59
C MET A 92 12.20 -6.72 -8.14
N ILE A 93 12.07 -5.40 -7.94
CA ILE A 93 13.15 -4.42 -8.19
C ILE A 93 14.32 -4.71 -7.25
N LEU A 94 14.02 -5.08 -6.01
CA LEU A 94 14.97 -5.63 -5.05
C LEU A 94 14.60 -7.10 -4.81
N ARG A 95 15.59 -7.98 -4.93
CA ARG A 95 15.37 -9.41 -4.69
C ARG A 95 15.50 -9.72 -3.20
N PRO A 96 14.46 -10.30 -2.56
CA PRO A 96 14.53 -10.77 -1.18
C PRO A 96 15.66 -11.79 -0.98
N LYS A 97 16.20 -11.83 0.23
CA LYS A 97 17.20 -12.85 0.64
C LYS A 97 16.52 -14.17 1.04
N ALA A 98 15.33 -14.07 1.63
CA ALA A 98 14.50 -15.20 2.02
C ALA A 98 13.02 -14.83 1.85
N GLY A 99 12.16 -15.84 1.95
CA GLY A 99 10.73 -15.72 1.80
C GLY A 99 10.25 -15.81 0.35
N THR A 100 8.94 -15.64 0.16
CA THR A 100 8.28 -15.73 -1.15
C THR A 100 7.32 -14.58 -1.36
N ILE A 101 7.19 -14.12 -2.61
CA ILE A 101 6.20 -13.11 -3.01
C ILE A 101 5.43 -13.68 -4.20
N MET A 102 4.11 -13.73 -4.07
CA MET A 102 3.23 -14.32 -5.06
C MET A 102 2.16 -13.33 -5.50
N ILE A 103 1.85 -13.30 -6.80
CA ILE A 103 0.68 -12.61 -7.38
C ILE A 103 -0.09 -13.65 -8.19
N ASP A 104 -1.41 -13.76 -7.98
CA ASP A 104 -2.27 -14.76 -8.64
C ASP A 104 -1.67 -16.18 -8.57
N GLU A 105 -1.20 -16.60 -7.41
CA GLU A 105 -0.54 -17.91 -7.18
C GLU A 105 0.78 -18.12 -7.93
N HIS A 106 1.31 -17.10 -8.62
CA HIS A 106 2.59 -17.14 -9.32
C HIS A 106 3.72 -16.57 -8.45
N ASP A 107 4.75 -17.35 -8.24
CA ASP A 107 5.97 -16.94 -7.53
C ASP A 107 6.77 -15.96 -8.41
N LEU A 108 6.87 -14.70 -7.96
CA LEU A 108 7.54 -13.63 -8.72
C LEU A 108 9.04 -13.89 -8.92
N ALA A 109 9.68 -14.67 -8.04
CA ALA A 109 11.08 -15.02 -8.17
C ALA A 109 11.36 -15.89 -9.41
N LYS A 110 10.33 -16.59 -9.92
CA LYS A 110 10.39 -17.47 -11.10
C LYS A 110 9.96 -16.79 -12.40
N MET A 111 9.47 -15.55 -12.31
CA MET A 111 8.97 -14.79 -13.46
C MET A 111 10.04 -13.87 -14.04
N SER A 112 9.94 -13.60 -15.33
CA SER A 112 10.74 -12.56 -16.00
C SER A 112 10.24 -11.16 -15.60
N GLY A 113 11.10 -10.13 -15.73
CA GLY A 113 10.69 -8.76 -15.45
C GLY A 113 9.50 -8.28 -16.30
N SER A 114 9.34 -8.76 -17.53
CA SER A 114 8.20 -8.44 -18.39
C SER A 114 6.90 -9.09 -17.88
N GLU A 115 6.96 -10.32 -17.38
CA GLU A 115 5.80 -11.00 -16.81
C GLU A 115 5.37 -10.34 -15.48
N ILE A 116 6.33 -9.97 -14.63
CA ILE A 116 6.06 -9.22 -13.40
C ILE A 116 5.41 -7.87 -13.74
N ALA A 117 5.96 -7.15 -14.73
CA ALA A 117 5.44 -5.87 -15.16
C ALA A 117 4.02 -5.94 -15.73
N LYS A 118 3.53 -7.08 -16.21
CA LYS A 118 2.12 -7.28 -16.59
C LYS A 118 1.18 -7.44 -15.38
N LYS A 119 1.72 -7.85 -14.22
CA LYS A 119 0.93 -8.12 -13.01
C LYS A 119 1.01 -7.00 -11.99
N ALA A 120 2.15 -6.31 -11.88
CA ALA A 120 2.40 -5.30 -10.88
C ALA A 120 2.80 -3.95 -11.51
N GLY A 121 1.97 -2.93 -11.32
CA GLY A 121 2.28 -1.53 -11.61
C GLY A 121 3.00 -0.90 -10.43
N TYR A 122 4.08 -0.14 -10.67
CA TYR A 122 4.82 0.55 -9.61
C TYR A 122 4.97 2.03 -9.91
N VAL A 123 4.60 2.86 -8.93
CA VAL A 123 4.79 4.31 -8.96
C VAL A 123 5.77 4.67 -7.85
N ALA A 124 6.96 5.14 -8.24
CA ALA A 124 8.01 5.54 -7.30
C ALA A 124 7.72 6.92 -6.68
N GLN A 125 8.23 7.16 -5.47
CA GLN A 125 8.14 8.43 -4.75
C GLN A 125 8.74 9.59 -5.57
N ARG A 126 9.87 9.35 -6.25
CA ARG A 126 10.51 10.32 -7.14
C ARG A 126 10.52 9.76 -8.55
N ASN A 127 9.95 10.50 -9.46
CA ASN A 127 9.99 10.20 -10.87
C ASN A 127 11.02 11.11 -11.53
N GLU A 128 12.09 10.52 -12.08
CA GLU A 128 13.01 11.25 -12.93
C GLU A 128 12.29 11.55 -14.25
N ALA A 129 12.11 12.82 -14.55
CA ALA A 129 11.49 13.24 -15.79
C ALA A 129 12.53 13.16 -16.92
N ALA A 130 12.51 12.09 -17.69
CA ALA A 130 13.14 12.10 -19.02
C ALA A 130 12.35 13.05 -19.92
N ARG A 131 13.03 13.77 -20.84
CA ARG A 131 12.35 14.68 -21.77
C ARG A 131 11.53 13.91 -22.80
N MET A 132 10.25 13.72 -22.50
CA MET A 132 9.26 13.05 -23.33
C MET A 132 7.90 13.70 -23.13
N THR A 133 6.96 13.52 -24.06
CA THR A 133 5.61 14.03 -23.91
C THR A 133 4.82 13.26 -22.87
N VAL A 134 3.75 13.85 -22.35
CA VAL A 134 2.78 13.15 -21.46
C VAL A 134 2.26 11.89 -22.16
N PHE A 135 1.90 12.00 -23.46
CA PHE A 135 1.44 10.85 -24.24
C PHE A 135 2.47 9.73 -24.29
N ASP A 136 3.73 10.04 -24.66
CA ASP A 136 4.78 9.04 -24.72
C ASP A 136 5.07 8.40 -23.36
N SER A 137 5.02 9.20 -22.30
CA SER A 137 5.19 8.70 -20.94
C SER A 137 4.12 7.69 -20.55
N VAL A 138 2.85 7.94 -20.89
CA VAL A 138 1.73 7.03 -20.63
C VAL A 138 1.84 5.79 -21.51
N LEU A 139 2.16 5.97 -22.80
CA LEU A 139 2.33 4.85 -23.75
C LEU A 139 3.45 3.89 -23.31
N LEU A 140 4.50 4.37 -22.64
CA LEU A 140 5.53 3.50 -22.05
C LEU A 140 4.95 2.51 -21.05
N GLY A 141 3.81 2.80 -20.41
CA GLY A 141 3.11 1.84 -19.56
C GLY A 141 2.66 0.59 -20.31
N ARG A 142 2.42 0.68 -21.61
CA ARG A 142 2.05 -0.48 -22.45
C ARG A 142 3.24 -1.37 -22.83
N LYS A 143 4.49 -0.92 -22.59
CA LYS A 143 5.70 -1.65 -22.99
C LYS A 143 5.70 -3.16 -22.64
N PRO A 144 5.22 -3.63 -21.48
CA PRO A 144 5.18 -5.06 -21.19
C PRO A 144 4.26 -5.86 -22.13
N HIS A 145 3.28 -5.22 -22.75
CA HIS A 145 2.29 -5.83 -23.65
C HIS A 145 2.68 -5.69 -25.13
N ILE A 146 3.53 -4.71 -25.47
CA ILE A 146 3.98 -4.47 -26.84
C ILE A 146 4.97 -5.57 -27.26
N GLY A 147 4.65 -6.27 -28.35
CA GLY A 147 5.56 -7.20 -29.00
C GLY A 147 6.49 -6.48 -29.99
N TRP A 148 6.30 -6.74 -31.29
CA TRP A 148 7.12 -6.12 -32.35
C TRP A 148 6.69 -4.70 -32.74
N LYS A 149 5.45 -4.33 -32.47
CA LYS A 149 4.88 -3.02 -32.79
C LYS A 149 3.76 -2.65 -31.80
N ILE A 150 3.55 -1.37 -31.66
CA ILE A 150 2.40 -0.79 -30.95
C ILE A 150 1.16 -1.05 -31.81
N THR A 151 0.07 -1.47 -31.18
CA THR A 151 -1.20 -1.75 -31.83
C THR A 151 -2.18 -0.58 -31.68
N GLU A 152 -3.24 -0.57 -32.48
CA GLU A 152 -4.32 0.42 -32.34
C GLU A 152 -4.98 0.35 -30.97
N HIS A 153 -5.17 -0.84 -30.43
CA HIS A 153 -5.66 -1.07 -29.08
C HIS A 153 -4.78 -0.43 -28.00
N ASP A 154 -3.45 -0.45 -28.13
CA ASP A 154 -2.57 0.22 -27.17
C ASP A 154 -2.80 1.75 -27.19
N TYR A 155 -3.02 2.32 -28.36
CA TYR A 155 -3.35 3.75 -28.49
C TYR A 155 -4.72 4.08 -27.88
N GLU A 156 -5.75 3.27 -28.12
CA GLU A 156 -7.08 3.43 -27.54
C GLU A 156 -7.01 3.44 -26.01
N LEU A 157 -6.32 2.47 -25.40
CA LEU A 157 -6.13 2.42 -23.96
C LEU A 157 -5.43 3.66 -23.41
N VAL A 158 -4.42 4.18 -24.12
CA VAL A 158 -3.71 5.39 -23.70
C VAL A 158 -4.61 6.61 -23.80
N TYR A 159 -5.37 6.79 -24.88
CA TYR A 159 -6.30 7.93 -25.03
C TYR A 159 -7.41 7.89 -23.97
N ASP A 160 -8.01 6.74 -23.76
CA ASP A 160 -9.01 6.51 -22.71
C ASP A 160 -8.49 6.87 -21.32
N ALA A 161 -7.26 6.45 -21.02
CA ALA A 161 -6.63 6.76 -19.75
C ALA A 161 -6.32 8.25 -19.61
N LEU A 162 -5.77 8.89 -20.65
CA LEU A 162 -5.52 10.34 -20.66
C LEU A 162 -6.78 11.14 -20.40
N GLU A 163 -7.91 10.76 -20.99
CA GLU A 163 -9.20 11.39 -20.76
C GLU A 163 -9.67 11.22 -19.31
N LYS A 164 -9.67 9.99 -18.79
CA LYS A 164 -10.11 9.67 -17.42
C LYS A 164 -9.26 10.35 -16.34
N PHE A 165 -7.97 10.59 -16.63
CA PHE A 165 -7.04 11.26 -15.73
C PHE A 165 -7.01 12.79 -15.94
N GLY A 166 -7.81 13.35 -16.89
CA GLY A 166 -7.85 14.76 -17.19
C GLY A 166 -6.53 15.30 -17.77
N LEU A 167 -5.85 14.48 -18.59
CA LEU A 167 -4.56 14.78 -19.19
C LEU A 167 -4.61 15.05 -20.70
N SER A 168 -5.78 14.93 -21.33
CA SER A 168 -5.95 15.02 -22.79
C SER A 168 -5.43 16.34 -23.38
N GLU A 169 -5.70 17.47 -22.72
CA GLU A 169 -5.26 18.79 -23.23
C GLU A 169 -3.75 18.99 -23.13
N MET A 170 -3.07 18.25 -22.27
CA MET A 170 -1.62 18.36 -22.07
C MET A 170 -0.82 17.20 -22.67
N GLN A 171 -1.45 16.32 -23.46
CA GLN A 171 -0.83 15.09 -23.97
C GLN A 171 0.46 15.34 -24.78
N LEU A 172 0.58 16.49 -25.44
CA LEU A 172 1.77 16.88 -26.22
C LEU A 172 2.78 17.72 -25.43
N ARG A 173 2.48 18.11 -24.16
CA ARG A 173 3.43 18.82 -23.31
C ARG A 173 4.50 17.88 -22.81
N TYR A 174 5.70 18.41 -22.58
CA TYR A 174 6.78 17.64 -21.98
C TYR A 174 6.54 17.46 -20.48
N ILE A 175 6.89 16.27 -19.94
CA ILE A 175 6.69 15.94 -18.52
C ILE A 175 7.58 16.73 -17.58
N ASP A 176 8.68 17.33 -18.05
CA ASP A 176 9.55 18.25 -17.32
C ASP A 176 9.00 19.70 -17.29
N GLU A 177 7.90 19.99 -18.00
CA GLU A 177 7.27 21.30 -18.09
C GLU A 177 5.91 21.37 -17.35
N ILE A 178 5.50 20.30 -16.70
CA ILE A 178 4.22 20.21 -15.97
C ILE A 178 4.43 20.30 -14.45
N SER A 179 3.37 20.63 -13.72
CA SER A 179 3.41 20.70 -12.25
C SER A 179 3.59 19.31 -11.61
N GLY A 180 4.09 19.27 -10.36
CA GLY A 180 4.27 18.01 -9.65
C GLY A 180 2.97 17.18 -9.50
N GLY A 181 1.81 17.81 -9.31
CA GLY A 181 0.53 17.13 -9.25
C GLY A 181 0.08 16.56 -10.61
N GLU A 182 0.37 17.28 -11.72
CA GLU A 182 0.14 16.76 -13.07
C GLU A 182 1.07 15.59 -13.38
N LEU A 183 2.35 15.70 -13.01
CA LEU A 183 3.31 14.61 -13.15
C LEU A 183 2.87 13.37 -12.37
N GLN A 184 2.36 13.55 -11.15
CA GLN A 184 1.84 12.44 -10.36
C GLN A 184 0.65 11.74 -11.04
N ARG A 185 -0.27 12.51 -11.64
CA ARG A 185 -1.37 11.95 -12.45
C ARG A 185 -0.85 11.20 -13.68
N VAL A 186 0.17 11.72 -14.36
CA VAL A 186 0.83 11.03 -15.48
C VAL A 186 1.45 9.70 -15.04
N CYS A 187 2.13 9.66 -13.88
CA CYS A 187 2.73 8.45 -13.35
C CYS A 187 1.70 7.39 -12.97
N LEU A 188 0.59 7.79 -12.36
CA LEU A 188 -0.54 6.91 -12.07
C LEU A 188 -1.18 6.39 -13.37
N CYS A 189 -1.44 7.29 -14.32
CA CYS A 189 -1.99 6.96 -15.64
C CYS A 189 -1.11 5.91 -16.36
N ARG A 190 0.21 6.13 -16.39
CA ARG A 190 1.20 5.18 -16.93
C ARG A 190 1.15 3.81 -16.24
N ALA A 191 0.96 3.77 -14.91
CA ALA A 191 0.87 2.50 -14.19
C ALA A 191 -0.45 1.78 -14.47
N ILE A 192 -1.55 2.50 -14.69
CA ILE A 192 -2.87 1.91 -14.93
C ILE A 192 -3.04 1.38 -16.36
N VAL A 193 -2.49 2.05 -17.37
CA VAL A 193 -2.53 1.53 -18.76
C VAL A 193 -1.78 0.20 -18.92
N GLN A 194 -0.98 -0.17 -17.94
CA GLN A 194 -0.32 -1.48 -17.83
C GLN A 194 -1.32 -2.60 -17.49
N GLU A 195 -2.55 -2.26 -17.06
CA GLU A 195 -3.61 -3.19 -16.62
C GLU A 195 -3.13 -4.18 -15.53
N PRO A 196 -2.50 -3.67 -14.45
CA PRO A 196 -1.92 -4.54 -13.44
C PRO A 196 -3.00 -5.15 -12.52
N SER A 197 -2.76 -6.38 -12.03
CA SER A 197 -3.56 -6.98 -10.94
C SER A 197 -3.26 -6.30 -9.60
N VAL A 198 -2.04 -5.80 -9.42
CA VAL A 198 -1.56 -5.15 -8.19
C VAL A 198 -0.91 -3.80 -8.52
N LEU A 199 -1.31 -2.76 -7.80
CA LEU A 199 -0.73 -1.42 -7.89
C LEU A 199 0.08 -1.10 -6.63
N LEU A 200 1.35 -0.78 -6.79
CA LEU A 200 2.29 -0.45 -5.73
C LEU A 200 2.66 1.02 -5.81
N LEU A 201 2.30 1.80 -4.79
CA LEU A 201 2.44 3.26 -4.77
C LEU A 201 3.36 3.69 -3.62
N ASP A 202 4.53 4.21 -3.96
CA ASP A 202 5.49 4.68 -2.96
C ASP A 202 5.28 6.18 -2.70
N GLU A 203 4.61 6.50 -1.58
CA GLU A 203 4.27 7.87 -1.16
C GLU A 203 3.59 8.70 -2.26
N PRO A 204 2.43 8.26 -2.79
CA PRO A 204 1.82 8.88 -3.98
C PRO A 204 1.38 10.34 -3.78
N THR A 205 1.35 10.83 -2.54
CA THR A 205 0.91 12.18 -2.19
C THR A 205 2.04 13.06 -1.62
N SER A 206 3.29 12.56 -1.59
CA SER A 206 4.41 13.33 -1.09
C SER A 206 4.65 14.60 -1.91
N ALA A 207 5.03 15.71 -1.26
CA ALA A 207 5.28 17.01 -1.86
C ALA A 207 4.07 17.70 -2.55
N LEU A 208 2.84 17.22 -2.30
CA LEU A 208 1.60 17.85 -2.78
C LEU A 208 0.92 18.64 -1.66
N ASP A 209 0.24 19.73 -2.00
CA ASP A 209 -0.68 20.41 -1.10
C ASP A 209 -1.92 19.56 -0.80
N LEU A 210 -2.63 19.88 0.29
CA LEU A 210 -3.77 19.09 0.78
C LEU A 210 -4.86 18.86 -0.29
N SER A 211 -5.16 19.88 -1.11
CA SER A 211 -6.18 19.76 -2.17
C SER A 211 -5.77 18.70 -3.20
N ARG A 212 -4.53 18.76 -3.66
CA ARG A 212 -3.98 17.82 -4.63
C ARG A 212 -3.79 16.41 -4.05
N GLN A 213 -3.42 16.29 -2.76
CA GLN A 213 -3.39 15.00 -2.06
C GLN A 213 -4.77 14.34 -2.11
N MET A 214 -5.83 15.10 -1.78
CA MET A 214 -7.20 14.61 -1.81
C MET A 214 -7.64 14.19 -3.21
N GLU A 215 -7.27 14.95 -4.25
CA GLU A 215 -7.56 14.60 -5.65
C GLU A 215 -6.91 13.28 -6.05
N ILE A 216 -5.61 13.12 -5.75
CA ILE A 216 -4.86 11.90 -6.07
C ILE A 216 -5.42 10.68 -5.33
N LEU A 217 -5.74 10.81 -4.02
CA LEU A 217 -6.28 9.69 -3.26
C LEU A 217 -7.70 9.29 -3.72
N LYS A 218 -8.55 10.26 -4.09
CA LYS A 218 -9.84 9.98 -4.72
C LYS A 218 -9.69 9.28 -6.06
N LEU A 219 -8.70 9.70 -6.87
CA LEU A 219 -8.40 9.08 -8.15
C LEU A 219 -7.94 7.63 -7.96
N ILE A 220 -7.03 7.37 -7.00
CA ILE A 220 -6.58 6.02 -6.65
C ILE A 220 -7.78 5.15 -6.22
N ARG A 221 -8.65 5.64 -5.32
CA ARG A 221 -9.84 4.90 -4.89
C ARG A 221 -10.76 4.59 -6.08
N HIS A 222 -11.01 5.56 -6.94
CA HIS A 222 -11.83 5.36 -8.14
C HIS A 222 -11.24 4.29 -9.09
N VAL A 223 -9.91 4.30 -9.26
CA VAL A 223 -9.20 3.29 -10.07
C VAL A 223 -9.37 1.91 -9.45
N VAL A 224 -9.16 1.76 -8.15
CA VAL A 224 -9.31 0.49 -7.43
C VAL A 224 -10.73 -0.05 -7.57
N ASP A 225 -11.75 0.79 -7.36
CA ASP A 225 -13.16 0.40 -7.46
C ASP A 225 -13.55 -0.01 -8.89
N ARG A 226 -12.98 0.66 -9.92
CA ARG A 226 -13.31 0.38 -11.32
C ARG A 226 -12.59 -0.84 -11.90
N HIS A 227 -11.30 -0.98 -11.58
CA HIS A 227 -10.45 -2.03 -12.16
C HIS A 227 -10.31 -3.24 -11.24
N ASN A 228 -10.88 -3.16 -10.02
CA ASN A 228 -10.82 -4.21 -9.01
C ASN A 228 -9.37 -4.70 -8.75
N CYS A 229 -8.37 -3.80 -8.89
CA CYS A 229 -6.98 -4.11 -8.63
C CYS A 229 -6.67 -3.99 -7.13
N ALA A 230 -5.80 -4.87 -6.61
CA ALA A 230 -5.26 -4.69 -5.27
C ALA A 230 -4.28 -3.52 -5.27
N THR A 231 -4.31 -2.69 -4.24
CA THR A 231 -3.41 -1.54 -4.15
C THR A 231 -2.69 -1.52 -2.81
N ILE A 232 -1.38 -1.39 -2.85
CA ILE A 232 -0.55 -1.17 -1.66
C ILE A 232 0.10 0.19 -1.79
N MET A 233 -0.06 1.05 -0.79
CA MET A 233 0.55 2.36 -0.78
C MET A 233 1.26 2.67 0.53
N THR A 234 2.45 3.27 0.44
CA THR A 234 3.10 3.85 1.61
C THR A 234 2.58 5.25 1.85
N MET A 235 2.33 5.60 3.10
CA MET A 235 1.83 6.94 3.48
C MET A 235 2.53 7.45 4.73
N HIS A 236 2.57 8.79 4.88
CA HIS A 236 3.05 9.46 6.09
C HIS A 236 1.91 10.06 6.91
N ASP A 237 0.86 10.53 6.25
CA ASP A 237 -0.29 11.12 6.90
C ASP A 237 -1.27 10.02 7.35
N LEU A 238 -1.36 9.83 8.67
CA LEU A 238 -2.24 8.82 9.28
C LEU A 238 -3.71 9.12 8.99
N ASN A 239 -4.13 10.38 9.04
CA ASN A 239 -5.53 10.74 8.86
C ASN A 239 -5.99 10.59 7.41
N LEU A 240 -5.11 10.90 6.44
CA LEU A 240 -5.38 10.61 5.03
C LEU A 240 -5.39 9.10 4.77
N ALA A 241 -4.48 8.33 5.38
CA ALA A 241 -4.51 6.88 5.27
C ALA A 241 -5.83 6.31 5.79
N LEU A 242 -6.26 6.68 7.01
CA LEU A 242 -7.50 6.23 7.63
C LEU A 242 -8.76 6.56 6.81
N ARG A 243 -8.69 7.60 5.99
CA ARG A 243 -9.81 8.02 5.15
C ARG A 243 -9.93 7.22 3.85
N PHE A 244 -8.82 6.77 3.28
CA PHE A 244 -8.81 6.22 1.91
C PHE A 244 -8.42 4.75 1.82
N ALA A 245 -7.72 4.19 2.81
CA ALA A 245 -7.35 2.79 2.84
C ALA A 245 -8.38 1.94 3.60
N ASP A 246 -8.43 0.66 3.24
CA ASP A 246 -9.32 -0.33 3.83
C ASP A 246 -8.63 -1.05 5.01
N ARG A 247 -7.30 -1.30 4.88
CA ARG A 247 -6.49 -1.97 5.88
C ARG A 247 -5.13 -1.30 6.04
N PHE A 248 -4.53 -1.48 7.23
CA PHE A 248 -3.31 -0.81 7.66
C PHE A 248 -2.28 -1.82 8.15
N VAL A 249 -1.05 -1.62 7.74
CA VAL A 249 0.13 -2.30 8.25
C VAL A 249 1.05 -1.27 8.85
N PHE A 250 1.38 -1.42 10.12
CA PHE A 250 2.32 -0.57 10.85
C PHE A 250 3.67 -1.28 10.91
N MET A 251 4.71 -0.62 10.40
CA MET A 251 6.08 -1.13 10.42
C MET A 251 6.92 -0.47 11.51
N LYS A 252 7.71 -1.28 12.22
CA LYS A 252 8.67 -0.84 13.23
C LYS A 252 9.92 -1.71 13.14
N ASN A 253 11.10 -1.12 13.15
CA ASN A 253 12.40 -1.82 13.14
C ASN A 253 12.57 -2.87 12.03
N GLY A 254 11.93 -2.67 10.87
CA GLY A 254 12.02 -3.61 9.75
C GLY A 254 11.03 -4.77 9.80
N GLU A 255 10.14 -4.80 10.77
CA GLU A 255 9.11 -5.83 10.97
C GLU A 255 7.70 -5.24 10.87
N ILE A 256 6.69 -6.08 10.68
CA ILE A 256 5.30 -5.69 10.85
C ILE A 256 4.97 -5.73 12.34
N TYR A 257 4.70 -4.56 12.91
CA TYR A 257 4.31 -4.39 14.30
C TYR A 257 2.83 -4.71 14.52
N ALA A 258 1.95 -4.23 13.61
CA ALA A 258 0.51 -4.47 13.68
C ALA A 258 -0.10 -4.45 12.28
N SER A 259 -1.19 -5.22 12.10
CA SER A 259 -2.04 -5.20 10.92
C SER A 259 -3.50 -5.17 11.36
N CYS A 260 -4.28 -4.17 10.91
CA CYS A 260 -5.67 -3.99 11.32
C CYS A 260 -6.48 -3.26 10.25
N ASP A 261 -7.81 -3.24 10.41
CA ASP A 261 -8.71 -2.33 9.70
C ASP A 261 -8.69 -0.93 10.35
N LYS A 262 -9.49 -0.01 9.82
CA LYS A 262 -9.54 1.39 10.31
C LYS A 262 -10.02 1.51 11.77
N TYR A 263 -10.81 0.57 12.28
CA TYR A 263 -11.31 0.59 13.65
C TYR A 263 -10.36 -0.12 14.64
N GLY A 264 -9.44 -0.93 14.13
CA GLY A 264 -8.38 -1.56 14.91
C GLY A 264 -7.18 -0.65 15.17
N VAL A 265 -7.14 0.56 14.62
CA VAL A 265 -6.07 1.53 14.89
C VAL A 265 -6.26 2.13 16.28
N THR A 266 -5.34 1.83 17.19
CA THR A 266 -5.39 2.27 18.60
C THR A 266 -4.31 3.30 18.91
N PRO A 267 -4.51 4.15 19.96
CA PRO A 267 -3.45 5.04 20.45
C PRO A 267 -2.15 4.31 20.75
N GLN A 268 -2.23 3.10 21.32
CA GLN A 268 -1.06 2.29 21.69
C GLN A 268 -0.23 1.90 20.47
N ILE A 269 -0.86 1.46 19.36
CA ILE A 269 -0.14 1.14 18.10
C ILE A 269 0.64 2.36 17.62
N ILE A 270 0.03 3.54 17.67
CA ILE A 270 0.66 4.78 17.19
C ILE A 270 1.81 5.20 18.13
N GLU A 271 1.59 5.15 19.44
CA GLU A 271 2.63 5.46 20.43
C GLU A 271 3.82 4.51 20.27
N ASP A 272 3.58 3.22 20.15
CA ASP A 272 4.64 2.23 20.01
C ASP A 272 5.44 2.39 18.71
N VAL A 273 4.77 2.72 17.60
CA VAL A 273 5.42 2.83 16.29
C VAL A 273 6.10 4.19 16.09
N TYR A 274 5.45 5.28 16.50
CA TYR A 274 5.92 6.64 16.22
C TYR A 274 6.53 7.34 17.44
N GLY A 275 6.34 6.80 18.65
CA GLY A 275 6.88 7.39 19.89
C GLY A 275 6.15 8.65 20.36
N ILE A 276 4.91 8.86 19.93
CA ILE A 276 4.09 10.03 20.29
C ILE A 276 2.75 9.58 20.88
N LYS A 277 2.34 10.25 21.96
CA LYS A 277 1.02 10.03 22.55
C LYS A 277 -0.06 10.68 21.68
N VAL A 278 -1.13 9.94 21.46
CA VAL A 278 -2.26 10.40 20.64
C VAL A 278 -3.57 9.96 21.27
N GLU A 279 -4.65 10.63 20.88
CA GLU A 279 -6.02 10.15 21.03
C GLU A 279 -6.53 9.71 19.65
N VAL A 280 -7.35 8.67 19.61
CA VAL A 280 -8.10 8.27 18.42
C VAL A 280 -9.56 8.55 18.67
N ILE A 281 -10.11 9.55 17.98
CA ILE A 281 -11.49 9.98 18.11
C ILE A 281 -12.29 9.62 16.87
N LEU A 282 -13.58 9.35 17.02
CA LEU A 282 -14.48 9.13 15.88
C LEU A 282 -15.14 10.45 15.48
N HIS A 283 -14.94 10.87 14.23
CA HIS A 283 -15.63 12.00 13.63
C HIS A 283 -16.36 11.54 12.36
N ASN A 284 -17.68 11.64 12.35
CA ASN A 284 -18.54 11.12 11.27
C ASN A 284 -18.19 9.66 10.91
N GLU A 285 -18.09 8.79 11.90
CA GLU A 285 -17.75 7.36 11.77
C GLU A 285 -16.32 7.07 11.24
N LEU A 286 -15.50 8.08 11.04
CA LEU A 286 -14.10 7.92 10.67
C LEU A 286 -13.18 8.14 11.87
N PRO A 287 -12.23 7.25 12.14
CA PRO A 287 -11.22 7.50 13.17
C PRO A 287 -10.27 8.62 12.72
N ILE A 288 -9.98 9.52 13.66
CA ILE A 288 -9.02 10.62 13.50
C ILE A 288 -7.99 10.52 14.62
N VAL A 289 -6.73 10.59 14.23
CA VAL A 289 -5.59 10.61 15.15
C VAL A 289 -5.30 12.06 15.51
N VAL A 290 -5.35 12.37 16.80
CA VAL A 290 -5.06 13.70 17.36
C VAL A 290 -3.85 13.57 18.28
N PRO A 291 -2.71 14.23 17.99
CA PRO A 291 -1.57 14.26 18.90
C PRO A 291 -1.95 14.89 20.24
N CYS A 292 -1.47 14.29 21.36
CA CYS A 292 -1.54 14.89 22.68
C CYS A 292 -0.31 15.76 22.92
N GLU A 293 -0.45 16.86 23.68
CA GLU A 293 0.66 17.71 24.10
C GLU A 293 1.56 17.00 25.13
#